data_c81c4e919085027a39f731b3a7a1a6df
#
_entry.id   c81c4e919085027a39f731b3a7a1a6df
#
_cell.length_a   1.000
_cell.length_b   1.000
_cell.length_c   1.000
_cell.angle_alpha   90.00
_cell.angle_beta   90.00
_cell.angle_gamma   90.00
#
_symmetry.space_group_name_H-M   'P 1'
#
loop_
_entity.id
_entity.type
_entity.pdbx_description
1 polymer ?
#
loop_
_entity_poly.entity_id
_entity_poly.type
_entity_poly.pdbx_seq_one_letter_code
_entity_poly.pdbx_strand_id
1 'polypeptide(L)'
;MKRSVLLLAALFAVFSVQADNRPQAVLKQLTAALGALEGYSVVFEVHTDGDVVPGYYEVSGDNYYMHVNGQEVYGDAEFRYEIDPDRKEVVIDRVDLTSHNLLNNPTRAFDFIDGEYAASLLSEKGSTAVIRLTP
;
A
#
# COMPACT_ATOMS: atom_id res chain seq x y z
N MET A 1 -48.36 41.35 36.28
CA MET A 1 -47.77 40.00 36.26
C MET A 1 -46.95 39.83 34.97
N LYS A 2 -45.68 39.96 35.08
CA LYS A 2 -44.77 39.75 33.94
C LYS A 2 -44.28 38.31 33.98
N ARG A 3 -44.73 37.48 33.02
CA ARG A 3 -44.21 36.13 32.86
C ARG A 3 -42.95 36.22 31.99
N SER A 4 -41.82 36.12 32.63
CA SER A 4 -40.55 35.98 31.95
C SER A 4 -40.45 34.55 31.39
N VAL A 5 -40.53 34.43 30.06
CA VAL A 5 -40.25 33.22 29.35
C VAL A 5 -38.73 33.16 29.16
N LEU A 6 -38.07 32.30 29.94
CA LEU A 6 -36.66 31.99 29.77
C LEU A 6 -36.53 31.03 28.54
N LEU A 7 -36.12 31.58 27.40
CA LEU A 7 -35.78 30.79 26.22
C LEU A 7 -34.39 30.23 26.41
N LEU A 8 -34.32 28.97 26.87
CA LEU A 8 -33.08 28.25 26.97
C LEU A 8 -32.69 27.79 25.57
N ALA A 9 -31.87 28.60 24.89
CA ALA A 9 -31.26 28.19 23.62
C ALA A 9 -30.19 27.14 23.93
N ALA A 10 -30.55 25.87 23.80
CA ALA A 10 -29.59 24.78 23.79
C ALA A 10 -28.76 24.87 22.50
N LEU A 11 -27.56 25.42 22.59
CA LEU A 11 -26.57 25.44 21.55
C LEU A 11 -26.03 24.02 21.40
N PHE A 12 -26.65 23.23 20.53
CA PHE A 12 -26.07 21.96 20.07
C PHE A 12 -24.84 22.29 19.25
N ALA A 13 -23.67 22.26 19.89
CA ALA A 13 -22.41 22.20 19.17
C ALA A 13 -22.36 20.84 18.49
N VAL A 14 -22.75 20.81 17.23
CA VAL A 14 -22.50 19.66 16.37
C VAL A 14 -21.00 19.64 16.14
N PHE A 15 -20.29 18.85 16.92
CA PHE A 15 -18.92 18.46 16.60
C PHE A 15 -19.01 17.59 15.36
N SER A 16 -18.84 18.19 14.22
CA SER A 16 -18.57 17.46 12.99
C SER A 16 -17.25 16.73 13.21
N VAL A 17 -17.31 15.46 13.54
CA VAL A 17 -16.15 14.58 13.47
C VAL A 17 -15.82 14.49 11.98
N GLN A 18 -14.96 15.39 11.55
CA GLN A 18 -14.39 15.25 10.21
C GLN A 18 -13.51 14.00 10.27
N ALA A 19 -13.91 12.98 9.52
CA ALA A 19 -13.06 11.83 9.30
C ALA A 19 -11.72 12.34 8.78
N ASP A 20 -10.63 11.92 9.41
CA ASP A 20 -9.29 12.28 8.98
C ASP A 20 -8.99 11.58 7.65
N ASN A 21 -9.05 12.37 6.55
CA ASN A 21 -8.77 11.89 5.20
C ASN A 21 -7.27 12.01 4.84
N ARG A 22 -6.42 12.36 5.81
CA ARG A 22 -4.98 12.55 5.54
C ARG A 22 -4.27 11.29 5.05
N PRO A 23 -4.53 10.09 5.62
CA PRO A 23 -3.93 8.86 5.12
C PRO A 23 -4.26 8.60 3.65
N GLN A 24 -5.52 8.75 3.26
CA GLN A 24 -5.97 8.57 1.89
C GLN A 24 -5.36 9.61 0.95
N ALA A 25 -5.22 10.86 1.38
CA ALA A 25 -4.58 11.91 0.60
C ALA A 25 -3.10 11.59 0.32
N VAL A 26 -2.38 11.11 1.33
CA VAL A 26 -0.97 10.69 1.18
C VAL A 26 -0.84 9.50 0.22
N LEU A 27 -1.71 8.50 0.34
CA LEU A 27 -1.71 7.34 -0.56
C LEU A 27 -2.03 7.72 -2.00
N LYS A 28 -2.95 8.63 -2.24
CA LYS A 28 -3.24 9.15 -3.58
C LYS A 28 -2.06 9.90 -4.17
N GLN A 29 -1.36 10.70 -3.37
CA GLN A 29 -0.14 11.38 -3.81
C GLN A 29 0.95 10.38 -4.18
N LEU A 30 1.14 9.33 -3.38
CA LEU A 30 2.10 8.27 -3.65
C LEU A 30 1.77 7.55 -4.96
N THR A 31 0.53 7.11 -5.13
CA THR A 31 0.07 6.39 -6.34
C THR A 31 0.24 7.25 -7.59
N ALA A 32 -0.11 8.53 -7.51
CA ALA A 32 0.08 9.47 -8.63
C ALA A 32 1.56 9.70 -8.94
N ALA A 33 2.41 9.84 -7.93
CA ALA A 33 3.85 10.01 -8.10
C ALA A 33 4.50 8.77 -8.73
N LEU A 34 4.15 7.58 -8.28
CA LEU A 34 4.65 6.32 -8.85
C LEU A 34 4.18 6.13 -10.30
N GLY A 35 2.93 6.48 -10.60
CA GLY A 35 2.39 6.38 -11.97
C GLY A 35 3.04 7.36 -12.96
N ALA A 36 3.66 8.43 -12.49
CA ALA A 36 4.39 9.40 -13.31
C ALA A 36 5.85 8.99 -13.59
N LEU A 37 6.37 7.98 -12.90
CA LEU A 37 7.73 7.49 -13.06
C LEU A 37 7.80 6.42 -14.16
N GLU A 38 8.89 6.40 -14.91
CA GLU A 38 9.18 5.30 -15.85
C GLU A 38 9.51 4.01 -15.11
N GLY A 39 10.11 4.13 -13.94
CA GLY A 39 10.43 3.01 -13.07
C GLY A 39 10.68 3.46 -11.64
N TYR A 40 10.56 2.53 -10.71
CA TYR A 40 10.83 2.77 -9.30
C TYR A 40 11.26 1.47 -8.61
N SER A 41 11.80 1.60 -7.42
CA SER A 41 12.15 0.46 -6.57
C SER A 41 11.49 0.58 -5.20
N VAL A 42 11.24 -0.57 -4.59
CA VAL A 42 10.65 -0.68 -3.25
C VAL A 42 11.48 -1.64 -2.42
N VAL A 43 11.83 -1.21 -1.22
CA VAL A 43 12.39 -2.07 -0.17
C VAL A 43 11.27 -2.39 0.80
N PHE A 44 11.15 -3.67 1.17
CA PHE A 44 10.11 -4.12 2.09
C PHE A 44 10.64 -5.22 3.03
N GLU A 45 9.88 -5.49 4.06
CA GLU A 45 10.12 -6.61 4.97
C GLU A 45 8.81 -7.39 5.12
N VAL A 46 8.93 -8.72 5.11
CA VAL A 46 7.83 -9.63 5.46
C VAL A 46 8.05 -10.10 6.89
N HIS A 47 7.11 -9.74 7.76
CA HIS A 47 7.12 -10.16 9.16
C HIS A 47 6.15 -11.33 9.32
N THR A 48 6.69 -12.47 9.72
CA THR A 48 5.93 -13.66 10.11
C THR A 48 6.25 -14.00 11.57
N ASP A 49 5.59 -14.99 12.14
CA ASP A 49 5.77 -15.37 13.55
C ASP A 49 7.23 -15.67 13.89
N GLY A 50 7.96 -14.64 14.36
CA GLY A 50 9.34 -14.71 14.81
C GLY A 50 10.42 -14.44 13.76
N ASP A 51 10.06 -14.33 12.48
CA ASP A 51 11.01 -14.09 11.38
C ASP A 51 10.75 -12.78 10.66
N VAL A 52 11.82 -12.12 10.23
CA VAL A 52 11.79 -10.94 9.36
C VAL A 52 12.57 -11.26 8.09
N VAL A 53 11.89 -11.24 6.96
CA VAL A 53 12.50 -11.50 5.66
C VAL A 53 12.56 -10.20 4.86
N PRO A 54 13.77 -9.68 4.58
CA PRO A 54 13.90 -8.51 3.74
C PRO A 54 13.61 -8.84 2.29
N GLY A 55 13.01 -7.89 1.59
CA GLY A 55 12.71 -7.99 0.18
C GLY A 55 12.98 -6.68 -0.54
N TYR A 56 13.11 -6.81 -1.84
CA TYR A 56 13.35 -5.70 -2.74
C TYR A 56 12.70 -5.98 -4.08
N TYR A 57 12.10 -4.99 -4.71
CA TYR A 57 11.68 -5.10 -6.10
C TYR A 57 11.86 -3.81 -6.88
N GLU A 58 12.03 -3.96 -8.18
CA GLU A 58 12.08 -2.89 -9.18
C GLU A 58 10.96 -3.09 -10.20
N VAL A 59 10.36 -2.00 -10.61
CA VAL A 59 9.29 -1.97 -11.62
C VAL A 59 9.66 -1.00 -12.72
N SER A 60 9.47 -1.41 -13.96
CA SER A 60 9.57 -0.57 -15.15
C SER A 60 8.45 -0.95 -16.11
N GLY A 61 7.39 -0.16 -16.15
CA GLY A 61 6.16 -0.51 -16.87
C GLY A 61 5.55 -1.81 -16.34
N ASP A 62 5.35 -2.78 -17.22
CA ASP A 62 4.84 -4.12 -16.87
C ASP A 62 5.95 -5.09 -16.44
N ASN A 63 7.21 -4.68 -16.54
CA ASN A 63 8.35 -5.51 -16.18
C ASN A 63 8.75 -5.30 -14.75
N TYR A 64 9.17 -6.36 -14.09
CA TYR A 64 9.70 -6.26 -12.72
C TYR A 64 10.78 -7.28 -12.44
N TYR A 65 11.61 -6.94 -11.47
CA TYR A 65 12.54 -7.83 -10.79
C TYR A 65 12.25 -7.81 -9.30
N MET A 66 12.25 -8.95 -8.65
CA MET A 66 12.06 -9.07 -7.22
C MET A 66 13.09 -10.03 -6.64
N HIS A 67 13.63 -9.67 -5.47
CA HIS A 67 14.45 -10.56 -4.67
C HIS A 67 13.86 -10.64 -3.26
N VAL A 68 13.51 -11.85 -2.84
CA VAL A 68 12.96 -12.11 -1.51
C VAL A 68 13.29 -13.54 -1.10
N ASN A 69 13.71 -13.72 0.14
CA ASN A 69 13.99 -15.05 0.72
C ASN A 69 14.96 -15.91 -0.12
N GLY A 70 16.02 -15.29 -0.66
CA GLY A 70 17.01 -15.98 -1.48
C GLY A 70 16.56 -16.37 -2.89
N GLN A 71 15.34 -16.03 -3.27
CA GLN A 71 14.78 -16.27 -4.59
C GLN A 71 14.76 -15.00 -5.41
N GLU A 72 14.95 -15.14 -6.71
CA GLU A 72 14.80 -14.06 -7.68
C GLU A 72 13.60 -14.31 -8.57
N VAL A 73 12.83 -13.26 -8.80
CA VAL A 73 11.65 -13.32 -9.67
C VAL A 73 11.78 -12.24 -10.74
N TYR A 74 11.67 -12.65 -11.99
CA TYR A 74 11.56 -11.76 -13.13
C TYR A 74 10.17 -11.88 -13.71
N GLY A 75 9.55 -10.78 -14.06
CA GLY A 75 8.23 -10.78 -14.67
C GLY A 75 8.09 -9.76 -15.78
N ASP A 76 7.20 -10.07 -16.69
CA ASP A 76 6.68 -9.16 -17.71
C ASP A 76 5.14 -9.13 -17.67
N ALA A 77 4.50 -8.60 -18.69
CA ALA A 77 3.03 -8.54 -18.74
C ALA A 77 2.35 -9.92 -18.83
N GLU A 78 3.08 -10.96 -19.19
CA GLU A 78 2.51 -12.28 -19.51
C GLU A 78 3.03 -13.41 -18.62
N PHE A 79 4.35 -13.43 -18.36
CA PHE A 79 5.00 -14.51 -17.63
C PHE A 79 5.83 -14.00 -16.45
N ARG A 80 5.95 -14.86 -15.46
CA ARG A 80 6.91 -14.70 -14.35
C ARG A 80 7.84 -15.90 -14.30
N TYR A 81 9.09 -15.63 -13.97
CA TYR A 81 10.18 -16.59 -13.87
C TYR A 81 10.72 -16.52 -12.45
N GLU A 82 10.48 -17.56 -11.66
CA GLU A 82 11.00 -17.67 -10.31
C GLU A 82 12.24 -18.56 -10.32
N ILE A 83 13.36 -18.00 -9.87
CA ILE A 83 14.66 -18.66 -9.89
C ILE A 83 15.04 -19.03 -8.45
N ASP A 84 15.22 -20.31 -8.21
CA ASP A 84 15.77 -20.84 -6.97
C ASP A 84 17.20 -21.33 -7.24
N PRO A 85 18.25 -20.56 -6.87
CA PRO A 85 19.63 -20.93 -7.16
C PRO A 85 20.10 -22.12 -6.32
N ASP A 86 19.54 -22.34 -5.14
CA ASP A 86 19.91 -23.45 -4.26
C ASP A 86 19.42 -24.78 -4.82
N ARG A 87 18.21 -24.78 -5.38
CA ARG A 87 17.61 -25.96 -6.03
C ARG A 87 18.00 -26.08 -7.51
N LYS A 88 18.58 -25.03 -8.10
CA LYS A 88 18.88 -24.91 -9.52
C LYS A 88 17.63 -25.12 -10.40
N GLU A 89 16.54 -24.55 -9.95
CA GLU A 89 15.23 -24.63 -10.60
C GLU A 89 14.78 -23.24 -11.10
N VAL A 90 14.06 -23.26 -12.19
CA VAL A 90 13.31 -22.10 -12.71
C VAL A 90 11.87 -22.54 -12.90
N VAL A 91 10.96 -21.85 -12.22
CA VAL A 91 9.53 -22.05 -12.40
C VAL A 91 8.99 -20.92 -13.27
N ILE A 92 8.26 -21.28 -14.31
CA ILE A 92 7.66 -20.34 -15.25
C ILE A 92 6.14 -20.44 -15.14
N ASP A 93 5.52 -19.33 -14.72
CA ASP A 93 4.07 -19.22 -14.58
C ASP A 93 3.53 -18.05 -15.41
N ARG A 94 2.24 -18.11 -15.73
CA ARG A 94 1.53 -16.93 -16.23
C ARG A 94 1.26 -15.94 -15.11
N VAL A 95 1.36 -14.65 -15.44
CA VAL A 95 1.01 -13.58 -14.49
C VAL A 95 -0.49 -13.59 -14.25
N ASP A 96 -0.89 -13.64 -12.98
CA ASP A 96 -2.27 -13.46 -12.57
C ASP A 96 -2.55 -11.99 -12.28
N LEU A 97 -3.07 -11.29 -13.27
CA LEU A 97 -3.40 -9.86 -13.17
C LEU A 97 -4.55 -9.57 -12.20
N THR A 98 -5.26 -10.60 -11.72
CA THR A 98 -6.32 -10.45 -10.72
C THR A 98 -5.83 -10.59 -9.30
N SER A 99 -4.59 -11.03 -9.11
CA SER A 99 -4.00 -11.19 -7.78
C SER A 99 -3.67 -9.82 -7.16
N HIS A 100 -4.15 -9.61 -5.94
CA HIS A 100 -3.85 -8.43 -5.12
C HIS A 100 -2.65 -8.64 -4.19
N ASN A 101 -2.00 -9.79 -4.30
CA ASN A 101 -0.79 -10.08 -3.54
C ASN A 101 0.42 -9.37 -4.16
N LEU A 102 1.11 -8.58 -3.35
CA LEU A 102 2.33 -7.86 -3.75
C LEU A 102 3.37 -8.78 -4.40
N LEU A 103 3.58 -9.97 -3.84
CA LEU A 103 4.59 -10.91 -4.33
C LEU A 103 4.20 -11.54 -5.68
N ASN A 104 2.91 -11.60 -5.98
CA ASN A 104 2.42 -12.12 -7.25
C ASN A 104 2.30 -11.04 -8.32
N ASN A 105 2.03 -9.81 -7.90
CA ASN A 105 1.74 -8.72 -8.83
C ASN A 105 2.32 -7.37 -8.35
N PRO A 106 3.64 -7.25 -8.27
CA PRO A 106 4.30 -6.07 -7.70
C PRO A 106 4.08 -4.79 -8.52
N THR A 107 3.82 -4.90 -9.82
CA THR A 107 3.56 -3.74 -10.69
C THR A 107 2.24 -3.05 -10.37
N ARG A 108 1.33 -3.72 -9.68
CA ARG A 108 0.00 -3.24 -9.31
C ARG A 108 -0.23 -3.16 -7.81
N ALA A 109 0.83 -3.28 -7.02
CA ALA A 109 0.74 -3.35 -5.56
C ALA A 109 -0.01 -2.18 -4.93
N PHE A 110 0.10 -0.99 -5.51
CA PHE A 110 -0.53 0.23 -4.99
C PHE A 110 -1.92 0.53 -5.58
N ASP A 111 -2.39 -0.25 -6.54
CA ASP A 111 -3.69 -0.03 -7.19
C ASP A 111 -4.88 -0.42 -6.30
N PHE A 112 -4.65 -1.28 -5.32
CA PHE A 112 -5.70 -1.89 -4.50
C PHE A 112 -5.92 -1.23 -3.14
N ILE A 113 -5.06 -0.30 -2.76
CA ILE A 113 -4.98 0.24 -1.40
C ILE A 113 -6.28 0.94 -0.99
N ASP A 114 -6.87 1.71 -1.89
CA ASP A 114 -8.04 2.54 -1.58
C ASP A 114 -9.34 1.75 -1.36
N GLY A 115 -9.47 0.56 -1.91
CA GLY A 115 -10.71 -0.22 -1.88
C GLY A 115 -10.74 -1.36 -0.87
N GLU A 116 -9.58 -1.85 -0.46
CA GLU A 116 -9.46 -3.10 0.29
C GLU A 116 -8.89 -2.93 1.69
N TYR A 117 -8.26 -1.77 1.98
CA TYR A 117 -7.61 -1.53 3.25
C TYR A 117 -8.10 -0.26 3.93
N ALA A 118 -8.28 -0.34 5.23
CA ALA A 118 -8.42 0.84 6.06
C ALA A 118 -7.03 1.43 6.32
N ALA A 119 -6.86 2.71 6.06
CA ALA A 119 -5.59 3.41 6.24
C ALA A 119 -5.60 4.29 7.48
N SER A 120 -4.54 4.22 8.29
CA SER A 120 -4.31 5.12 9.41
C SER A 120 -2.90 5.70 9.37
N LEU A 121 -2.80 7.01 9.61
CA LEU A 121 -1.54 7.72 9.66
C LEU A 121 -0.89 7.54 11.04
N LEU A 122 0.27 6.91 11.11
CA LEU A 122 1.01 6.71 12.34
C LEU A 122 1.96 7.88 12.63
N SER A 123 2.61 8.40 11.61
CA SER A 123 3.46 9.59 11.72
C SER A 123 3.63 10.28 10.38
N GLU A 124 3.89 11.59 10.43
CA GLU A 124 4.25 12.39 9.27
C GLU A 124 5.31 13.40 9.71
N LYS A 125 6.52 13.29 9.15
CA LYS A 125 7.65 14.16 9.48
C LYS A 125 8.42 14.50 8.21
N GLY A 126 8.49 15.80 7.88
CA GLY A 126 9.16 16.24 6.68
C GLY A 126 8.56 15.61 5.42
N SER A 127 9.38 14.89 4.66
CA SER A 127 8.98 14.16 3.46
C SER A 127 8.58 12.71 3.69
N THR A 128 8.51 12.28 4.94
CA THR A 128 8.22 10.88 5.30
C THR A 128 6.90 10.77 6.03
N ALA A 129 6.05 9.87 5.56
CA ALA A 129 4.82 9.47 6.24
C ALA A 129 4.83 7.96 6.52
N VAL A 130 4.32 7.56 7.68
CA VAL A 130 4.12 6.15 8.03
C VAL A 130 2.63 5.88 8.13
N ILE A 131 2.15 5.00 7.28
CA ILE A 131 0.74 4.64 7.19
C ILE A 131 0.59 3.15 7.47
N ARG A 132 -0.36 2.82 8.32
CA ARG A 132 -0.78 1.43 8.55
C ARG A 132 -1.98 1.13 7.67
N LEU A 133 -1.89 0.03 6.95
CA LEU A 133 -3.00 -0.54 6.19
C LEU A 133 -3.50 -1.78 6.93
N THR A 134 -4.81 -1.86 7.10
CA THR A 134 -5.48 -2.99 7.75
C THR A 134 -6.57 -3.52 6.81
N PRO A 135 -6.61 -4.83 6.52
CA PRO A 135 -7.66 -5.44 5.70
C PRO A 135 -9.07 -5.22 6.26
#